data_b32fa883ce236afe3154db38921599c1
#
_entry.id   b32fa883ce236afe3154db38921599c1
#
_cell.length_a   1.000
_cell.length_b   1.000
_cell.length_c   1.000
_cell.angle_alpha   90.00
_cell.angle_beta   90.00
_cell.angle_gamma   90.00
#
_symmetry.space_group_name_H-M   'P 1'
#
loop_
_entity.id
_entity.type
_entity.pdbx_description
1 polymer ?
#
loop_
_entity_poly.entity_id
_entity_poly.type
_entity_poly.pdbx_seq_one_letter_code
_entity_poly.pdbx_strand_id
1 'polypeptide(L)'
;HAMDTTERVAYDTQKPEKLLERIIQASCPENGLVADFFGGSGTTAAVAERLGRRWITSDLGKPACMIMRKRLIDQDARPFLYQAIGDYQVEAAKSTLGRSFRIGDLSQIVLSLYGALSLAEEDNPLRNLGSIAGGGVRTLVYADSPNKLTGAATLKKALAQRDSLLGGWDKVVVLGWNFEPDIGQSIAALNDPGLEVLVIPPDLLDRLKKKGSLEKLRGSVRFASLQYLKIKPVQRVRLPAALSPTPLPEGEGL
;
A
#
# COMPACT_ATOMS: atom_id res chain seq x y z
N HIS A 1 -1.05 26.42 26.47
CA HIS A 1 0.16 26.60 25.69
C HIS A 1 -0.23 26.66 24.21
N ALA A 2 0.07 27.79 23.57
CA ALA A 2 -0.09 27.92 22.13
C ALA A 2 0.87 26.93 21.45
N MET A 3 0.38 26.25 20.41
CA MET A 3 1.19 25.37 19.58
C MET A 3 2.17 26.24 18.77
N ASP A 4 3.43 25.84 18.71
CA ASP A 4 4.42 26.52 17.88
C ASP A 4 3.98 26.43 16.41
N THR A 5 4.10 27.52 15.67
CA THR A 5 3.71 27.57 14.26
C THR A 5 4.49 26.59 13.38
N THR A 6 5.70 26.22 13.80
CA THR A 6 6.56 25.23 13.11
C THR A 6 6.08 23.78 13.29
N GLU A 7 5.30 23.49 14.34
CA GLU A 7 4.74 22.16 14.60
C GLU A 7 3.45 21.86 13.81
N ARG A 8 2.84 22.88 13.18
CA ARG A 8 1.55 22.73 12.53
C ARG A 8 1.64 21.99 11.18
N VAL A 9 0.94 20.85 11.10
CA VAL A 9 0.82 20.06 9.87
C VAL A 9 -0.57 20.21 9.21
N ALA A 10 -1.20 21.39 9.32
CA ALA A 10 -2.53 21.68 8.74
C ALA A 10 -3.62 20.64 9.08
N TYR A 11 -3.66 20.19 10.33
CA TYR A 11 -4.65 19.26 10.86
C TYR A 11 -5.33 19.86 12.08
N ASP A 12 -6.66 20.08 12.00
CA ASP A 12 -7.41 20.92 12.96
C ASP A 12 -7.35 20.45 14.41
N THR A 13 -7.24 19.15 14.64
CA THR A 13 -7.22 18.54 15.99
C THR A 13 -5.83 18.12 16.46
N GLN A 14 -4.77 18.63 15.84
CA GLN A 14 -3.39 18.31 16.22
C GLN A 14 -3.12 18.70 17.67
N LYS A 15 -2.53 17.79 18.44
CA LYS A 15 -2.07 18.04 19.81
C LYS A 15 -0.66 18.62 19.80
N PRO A 16 -0.31 19.51 20.76
CA PRO A 16 1.04 20.02 20.90
C PRO A 16 2.06 18.90 21.19
N GLU A 17 3.18 18.91 20.49
CA GLU A 17 4.22 17.87 20.68
C GLU A 17 4.76 17.83 22.11
N LYS A 18 5.00 18.98 22.74
CA LYS A 18 5.46 19.08 24.13
C LYS A 18 4.54 18.38 25.13
N LEU A 19 3.24 18.35 24.87
CA LEU A 19 2.29 17.63 25.72
C LEU A 19 2.51 16.12 25.58
N LEU A 20 2.60 15.61 24.36
CA LEU A 20 2.83 14.18 24.08
C LEU A 20 4.21 13.74 24.57
N GLU A 21 5.23 14.58 24.44
CA GLU A 21 6.57 14.34 24.96
C GLU A 21 6.55 14.07 26.48
N ARG A 22 5.92 14.95 27.23
CA ARG A 22 5.77 14.79 28.69
C ARG A 22 5.02 13.50 29.06
N ILE A 23 3.93 13.20 28.34
CA ILE A 23 3.14 11.99 28.59
C ILE A 23 3.98 10.74 28.31
N ILE A 24 4.63 10.68 27.14
CA ILE A 24 5.41 9.51 26.75
C ILE A 24 6.61 9.30 27.69
N GLN A 25 7.34 10.35 28.04
CA GLN A 25 8.46 10.26 28.99
C GLN A 25 8.03 9.75 30.37
N ALA A 26 6.86 10.17 30.84
CA ALA A 26 6.34 9.77 32.14
C ALA A 26 5.78 8.34 32.17
N SER A 27 5.29 7.81 31.03
CA SER A 27 4.50 6.57 31.00
C SER A 27 5.13 5.43 30.19
N CYS A 28 6.16 5.70 29.40
CA CYS A 28 6.78 4.69 28.54
C CYS A 28 8.32 4.71 28.70
N PRO A 29 8.93 3.60 29.12
CA PRO A 29 10.39 3.52 29.24
C PRO A 29 11.09 3.64 27.87
N GLU A 30 12.40 3.85 27.88
CA GLU A 30 13.20 3.81 26.66
C GLU A 30 13.06 2.48 25.95
N ASN A 31 13.02 2.51 24.61
CA ASN A 31 12.73 1.35 23.77
C ASN A 31 11.36 0.69 24.00
N GLY A 32 10.50 1.27 24.83
CA GLY A 32 9.13 0.83 25.04
C GLY A 32 8.28 0.99 23.77
N LEU A 33 7.04 0.50 23.84
CA LEU A 33 6.08 0.57 22.74
C LEU A 33 4.96 1.55 23.09
N VAL A 34 4.75 2.55 22.25
CA VAL A 34 3.64 3.50 22.31
C VAL A 34 2.60 3.11 21.27
N ALA A 35 1.34 2.99 21.67
CA ALA A 35 0.24 2.69 20.75
C ALA A 35 -0.79 3.83 20.75
N ASP A 36 -1.18 4.28 19.54
CA ASP A 36 -2.22 5.28 19.34
C ASP A 36 -3.10 4.84 18.15
N PHE A 37 -4.30 4.36 18.46
CA PHE A 37 -5.21 3.82 17.44
C PHE A 37 -6.12 4.90 16.81
N PHE A 38 -5.99 6.15 17.21
CA PHE A 38 -6.68 7.33 16.69
C PHE A 38 -5.67 8.43 16.37
N GLY A 39 -4.63 8.06 15.63
CA GLY A 39 -3.39 8.82 15.47
C GLY A 39 -3.53 10.20 14.84
N GLY A 40 -4.62 10.47 14.10
CA GLY A 40 -4.87 11.76 13.47
C GLY A 40 -3.69 12.24 12.63
N SER A 41 -3.11 13.38 13.01
CA SER A 41 -1.91 13.94 12.36
C SER A 41 -0.61 13.19 12.67
N GLY A 42 -0.64 12.13 13.49
CA GLY A 42 0.53 11.33 13.87
C GLY A 42 1.45 11.96 14.90
N THR A 43 0.97 12.92 15.69
CA THR A 43 1.81 13.58 16.71
C THR A 43 2.40 12.59 17.70
N THR A 44 1.60 11.64 18.19
CA THR A 44 2.06 10.60 19.12
C THR A 44 3.18 9.75 18.53
N ALA A 45 3.01 9.27 17.29
CA ALA A 45 4.03 8.46 16.61
C ALA A 45 5.32 9.27 16.34
N ALA A 46 5.17 10.51 15.89
CA ALA A 46 6.30 11.41 15.63
C ALA A 46 7.13 11.70 16.89
N VAL A 47 6.47 11.96 18.00
CA VAL A 47 7.13 12.20 19.27
C VAL A 47 7.76 10.92 19.83
N ALA A 48 7.06 9.79 19.76
CA ALA A 48 7.59 8.49 20.17
C ALA A 48 8.87 8.11 19.41
N GLU A 49 8.89 8.32 18.07
CA GLU A 49 10.06 8.10 17.23
C GLU A 49 11.24 8.97 17.67
N ARG A 50 11.03 10.27 17.83
CA ARG A 50 12.07 11.22 18.30
C ARG A 50 12.64 10.87 19.67
N LEU A 51 11.80 10.33 20.54
CA LEU A 51 12.20 9.89 21.88
C LEU A 51 12.80 8.47 21.90
N GLY A 52 13.01 7.82 20.76
CA GLY A 52 13.57 6.47 20.66
C GLY A 52 12.65 5.35 21.12
N ARG A 53 11.33 5.62 21.22
CA ARG A 53 10.33 4.58 21.52
C ARG A 53 9.89 3.91 20.22
N ARG A 54 9.47 2.65 20.31
CA ARG A 54 8.74 1.98 19.22
C ARG A 54 7.30 2.49 19.23
N TRP A 55 6.65 2.47 18.08
CA TRP A 55 5.28 2.94 17.98
C TRP A 55 4.43 2.09 17.04
N ILE A 56 3.14 2.03 17.34
CA ILE A 56 2.09 1.52 16.46
C ILE A 56 1.01 2.59 16.46
N THR A 57 0.57 2.98 15.28
CA THR A 57 -0.51 3.96 15.14
C THR A 57 -1.45 3.56 14.02
N SER A 58 -2.71 3.92 14.16
CA SER A 58 -3.72 3.73 13.13
C SER A 58 -4.68 4.90 13.09
N ASP A 59 -5.36 5.08 11.97
CA ASP A 59 -6.47 6.00 11.83
C ASP A 59 -7.43 5.50 10.75
N LEU A 60 -8.71 5.79 10.90
CA LEU A 60 -9.72 5.46 9.89
C LEU A 60 -9.69 6.43 8.71
N GLY A 61 -9.28 7.67 8.95
CA GLY A 61 -9.27 8.74 7.97
C GLY A 61 -8.07 8.67 7.02
N LYS A 62 -8.30 8.45 5.73
CA LYS A 62 -7.24 8.49 4.72
C LYS A 62 -6.42 9.79 4.73
N PRO A 63 -7.04 11.00 4.88
CA PRO A 63 -6.27 12.24 5.01
C PRO A 63 -5.34 12.24 6.23
N ALA A 64 -5.81 11.75 7.38
CA ALA A 64 -5.00 11.60 8.59
C ALA A 64 -3.78 10.70 8.35
N CYS A 65 -4.01 9.51 7.78
CA CYS A 65 -2.94 8.57 7.45
C CYS A 65 -1.91 9.16 6.47
N MET A 66 -2.35 9.94 5.48
CA MET A 66 -1.45 10.60 4.52
C MET A 66 -0.59 11.67 5.21
N ILE A 67 -1.17 12.48 6.08
CA ILE A 67 -0.46 13.52 6.85
C ILE A 67 0.55 12.86 7.80
N MET A 68 0.10 11.84 8.53
CA MET A 68 0.94 11.08 9.45
C MET A 68 2.14 10.44 8.74
N ARG A 69 1.91 9.77 7.63
CA ARG A 69 2.96 9.17 6.80
C ARG A 69 3.96 10.22 6.32
N LYS A 70 3.46 11.33 5.77
CA LYS A 70 4.33 12.43 5.32
C LYS A 70 5.18 12.97 6.46
N ARG A 71 4.58 13.22 7.62
CA ARG A 71 5.28 13.71 8.81
C ARG A 71 6.42 12.80 9.27
N LEU A 72 6.17 11.48 9.30
CA LEU A 72 7.19 10.49 9.66
C LEU A 72 8.34 10.45 8.65
N ILE A 73 8.04 10.58 7.37
CA ILE A 73 9.05 10.66 6.31
C ILE A 73 9.86 11.96 6.42
N ASP A 74 9.20 13.10 6.60
CA ASP A 74 9.84 14.42 6.68
C ASP A 74 10.78 14.54 7.90
N GLN A 75 10.58 13.76 8.96
CA GLN A 75 11.45 13.72 10.15
C GLN A 75 12.49 12.59 10.11
N ASP A 76 12.70 11.94 8.96
CA ASP A 76 13.64 10.83 8.79
C ASP A 76 13.41 9.67 9.79
N ALA A 77 12.14 9.33 10.03
CA ALA A 77 11.80 8.21 10.90
C ALA A 77 12.44 6.90 10.40
N ARG A 78 12.79 6.02 11.32
CA ARG A 78 13.27 4.66 10.98
C ARG A 78 12.28 3.98 10.03
N PRO A 79 12.75 3.05 9.18
CA PRO A 79 11.88 2.32 8.28
C PRO A 79 10.67 1.71 9.00
N PHE A 80 9.48 1.97 8.52
CA PHE A 80 8.23 1.51 9.12
C PHE A 80 7.31 0.88 8.07
N LEU A 81 6.45 -0.03 8.52
CA LEU A 81 5.42 -0.65 7.68
C LEU A 81 4.19 0.27 7.64
N TYR A 82 3.76 0.63 6.45
CA TYR A 82 2.47 1.26 6.22
C TYR A 82 1.52 0.25 5.59
N GLN A 83 0.41 -0.01 6.26
CA GLN A 83 -0.57 -1.00 5.82
C GLN A 83 -1.98 -0.41 5.84
N ALA A 84 -2.71 -0.60 4.76
CA ALA A 84 -4.14 -0.36 4.72
C ALA A 84 -4.88 -1.66 5.06
N ILE A 85 -5.76 -1.62 6.07
CA ILE A 85 -6.54 -2.77 6.50
C ILE A 85 -7.96 -2.62 5.98
N GLY A 86 -8.44 -3.60 5.20
CA GLY A 86 -9.83 -3.89 4.92
C GLY A 86 -10.60 -2.89 4.07
N ASP A 87 -11.84 -2.74 4.37
CA ASP A 87 -13.00 -2.32 3.57
C ASP A 87 -13.07 -0.86 3.09
N TYR A 88 -12.05 -0.04 3.29
CA TYR A 88 -12.10 1.36 2.83
C TYR A 88 -12.44 1.47 1.33
N GLN A 89 -11.89 0.59 0.52
CA GLN A 89 -12.18 0.57 -0.92
C GLN A 89 -13.64 0.20 -1.19
N VAL A 90 -14.20 -0.72 -0.40
CA VAL A 90 -15.60 -1.12 -0.50
C VAL A 90 -16.54 -0.01 -0.05
N GLU A 91 -16.27 0.60 1.09
CA GLU A 91 -17.09 1.71 1.59
C GLU A 91 -16.98 2.94 0.65
N ALA A 92 -15.81 3.23 0.14
CA ALA A 92 -15.62 4.27 -0.87
C ALA A 92 -16.37 3.93 -2.17
N ALA A 93 -16.36 2.66 -2.59
CA ALA A 93 -17.11 2.19 -3.75
C ALA A 93 -18.63 2.29 -3.53
N LYS A 94 -19.15 1.84 -2.39
CA LYS A 94 -20.57 1.97 -2.03
C LYS A 94 -21.03 3.42 -2.03
N SER A 95 -20.23 4.32 -1.46
CA SER A 95 -20.54 5.76 -1.43
C SER A 95 -20.49 6.43 -2.80
N THR A 96 -19.74 5.85 -3.74
CA THR A 96 -19.54 6.38 -5.10
C THR A 96 -20.54 5.83 -6.10
N LEU A 97 -20.82 4.52 -6.02
CA LEU A 97 -21.61 3.77 -7.00
C LEU A 97 -23.06 3.53 -6.55
N GLY A 98 -23.40 3.95 -5.32
CA GLY A 98 -24.77 3.90 -4.79
C GLY A 98 -25.09 2.63 -4.01
N ARG A 99 -26.34 2.56 -3.48
CA ARG A 99 -26.80 1.47 -2.57
C ARG A 99 -26.94 0.10 -3.24
N SER A 100 -27.06 0.03 -4.55
CA SER A 100 -27.14 -1.21 -5.34
C SER A 100 -25.80 -1.78 -5.75
N PHE A 101 -24.69 -1.17 -5.32
CA PHE A 101 -23.34 -1.56 -5.66
C PHE A 101 -23.04 -3.02 -5.28
N ARG A 102 -22.48 -3.76 -6.23
CA ARG A 102 -21.89 -5.09 -6.04
C ARG A 102 -20.38 -5.02 -6.32
N ILE A 103 -19.61 -5.86 -5.63
CA ILE A 103 -18.15 -5.94 -5.84
C ILE A 103 -17.81 -6.29 -7.30
N GLY A 104 -18.63 -7.13 -7.94
CA GLY A 104 -18.48 -7.46 -9.35
C GLY A 104 -18.59 -6.24 -10.27
N ASP A 105 -19.40 -5.25 -9.93
CA ASP A 105 -19.54 -4.02 -10.72
C ASP A 105 -18.24 -3.20 -10.67
N LEU A 106 -17.58 -3.15 -9.50
CA LEU A 106 -16.27 -2.51 -9.38
C LEU A 106 -15.19 -3.25 -10.19
N SER A 107 -15.22 -4.58 -10.17
CA SER A 107 -14.29 -5.38 -10.98
C SER A 107 -14.47 -5.10 -12.46
N GLN A 108 -15.70 -5.00 -12.95
CA GLN A 108 -15.98 -4.63 -14.35
C GLN A 108 -15.48 -3.22 -14.70
N ILE A 109 -15.63 -2.26 -13.80
CA ILE A 109 -15.06 -0.91 -13.96
C ILE A 109 -13.54 -0.98 -14.09
N VAL A 110 -12.88 -1.72 -13.20
CA VAL A 110 -11.42 -1.90 -13.22
C VAL A 110 -10.97 -2.56 -14.53
N LEU A 111 -11.62 -3.64 -14.95
CA LEU A 111 -11.35 -4.33 -16.22
C LEU A 111 -11.49 -3.37 -17.41
N SER A 112 -12.59 -2.61 -17.46
CA SER A 112 -12.84 -1.63 -18.52
C SER A 112 -11.78 -0.51 -18.57
N LEU A 113 -11.34 -0.01 -17.41
CA LEU A 113 -10.29 1.00 -17.31
C LEU A 113 -8.91 0.47 -17.69
N TYR A 114 -8.66 -0.80 -17.43
CA TYR A 114 -7.46 -1.50 -17.88
C TYR A 114 -7.48 -1.78 -19.40
N GLY A 115 -8.65 -1.74 -20.01
CA GLY A 115 -8.83 -2.04 -21.44
C GLY A 115 -9.18 -3.50 -21.73
N ALA A 116 -9.55 -4.26 -20.69
CA ALA A 116 -10.00 -5.64 -20.86
C ALA A 116 -11.51 -5.71 -21.12
N LEU A 117 -11.92 -6.61 -22.00
CA LEU A 117 -13.32 -6.96 -22.23
C LEU A 117 -13.74 -8.02 -21.21
N SER A 118 -14.81 -7.78 -20.47
CA SER A 118 -15.37 -8.77 -19.54
C SER A 118 -15.72 -10.06 -20.28
N LEU A 119 -15.42 -11.20 -19.65
CA LEU A 119 -15.88 -12.50 -20.13
C LEU A 119 -17.40 -12.64 -19.92
N ALA A 120 -18.03 -13.57 -20.63
CA ALA A 120 -19.45 -13.89 -20.50
C ALA A 120 -19.78 -14.32 -19.05
N GLU A 121 -21.00 -14.04 -18.59
CA GLU A 121 -21.40 -14.32 -17.20
C GLU A 121 -21.33 -15.81 -16.85
N GLU A 122 -21.54 -16.69 -17.82
CA GLU A 122 -21.44 -18.15 -17.68
C GLU A 122 -20.03 -18.59 -17.24
N ASP A 123 -18.99 -17.96 -17.81
CA ASP A 123 -17.59 -18.24 -17.52
C ASP A 123 -17.01 -17.33 -16.42
N ASN A 124 -17.77 -16.34 -15.99
CA ASN A 124 -17.33 -15.28 -15.09
C ASN A 124 -18.40 -14.88 -14.06
N PRO A 125 -18.86 -15.81 -13.22
CA PRO A 125 -19.96 -15.56 -12.26
C PRO A 125 -19.62 -14.47 -11.22
N LEU A 126 -18.33 -14.23 -10.97
CA LEU A 126 -17.86 -13.18 -10.06
C LEU A 126 -17.61 -11.83 -10.76
N ARG A 127 -17.79 -11.77 -12.08
CA ARG A 127 -17.58 -10.57 -12.93
C ARG A 127 -16.21 -9.92 -12.79
N ASN A 128 -15.20 -10.73 -12.48
CA ASN A 128 -13.84 -10.25 -12.21
C ASN A 128 -12.81 -10.75 -13.22
N LEU A 129 -13.26 -11.38 -14.29
CA LEU A 129 -12.42 -11.85 -15.38
C LEU A 129 -12.71 -11.07 -16.66
N GLY A 130 -11.64 -10.75 -17.35
CA GLY A 130 -11.70 -10.12 -18.67
C GLY A 130 -10.61 -10.65 -19.57
N SER A 131 -10.65 -10.24 -20.83
CA SER A 131 -9.69 -10.64 -21.84
C SER A 131 -9.14 -9.45 -22.61
N ILE A 132 -7.90 -9.58 -23.04
CA ILE A 132 -7.28 -8.72 -24.03
C ILE A 132 -6.77 -9.61 -25.16
N ALA A 133 -7.19 -9.31 -26.37
CA ALA A 133 -6.67 -9.93 -27.59
C ALA A 133 -5.88 -8.89 -28.36
N GLY A 134 -4.63 -9.20 -28.68
CA GLY A 134 -3.77 -8.30 -29.46
C GLY A 134 -2.44 -8.97 -29.81
N GLY A 135 -1.94 -8.74 -31.02
CA GLY A 135 -0.64 -9.25 -31.45
C GLY A 135 -0.48 -10.78 -31.44
N GLY A 136 -1.57 -11.55 -31.53
CA GLY A 136 -1.53 -13.01 -31.47
C GLY A 136 -1.42 -13.60 -30.07
N VAL A 137 -1.40 -12.76 -29.02
CA VAL A 137 -1.33 -13.18 -27.61
C VAL A 137 -2.69 -13.04 -26.96
N ARG A 138 -3.19 -14.13 -26.34
CA ARG A 138 -4.43 -14.15 -25.56
C ARG A 138 -4.08 -13.90 -24.09
N THR A 139 -4.54 -12.78 -23.55
CA THR A 139 -4.27 -12.41 -22.16
C THR A 139 -5.55 -12.46 -21.33
N LEU A 140 -5.57 -13.29 -20.30
CA LEU A 140 -6.60 -13.28 -19.26
C LEU A 140 -6.30 -12.14 -18.26
N VAL A 141 -7.30 -11.38 -17.89
CA VAL A 141 -7.17 -10.31 -16.87
C VAL A 141 -8.03 -10.69 -15.67
N TYR A 142 -7.41 -10.79 -14.50
CA TYR A 142 -8.05 -11.12 -13.24
C TYR A 142 -8.05 -9.89 -12.34
N ALA A 143 -9.21 -9.28 -12.11
CA ALA A 143 -9.37 -8.20 -11.15
C ALA A 143 -9.68 -8.79 -9.76
N ASP A 144 -8.76 -8.62 -8.79
CA ASP A 144 -8.96 -9.14 -7.45
C ASP A 144 -9.93 -8.28 -6.63
N SER A 145 -10.46 -8.86 -5.56
CA SER A 145 -11.43 -8.20 -4.70
C SER A 145 -10.76 -7.14 -3.83
N PRO A 146 -11.37 -5.94 -3.65
CA PRO A 146 -10.87 -4.96 -2.71
C PRO A 146 -10.95 -5.41 -1.24
N ASN A 147 -11.72 -6.47 -0.95
CA ASN A 147 -11.98 -6.98 0.41
C ASN A 147 -10.91 -7.92 0.93
N LYS A 148 -9.89 -8.22 0.15
CA LYS A 148 -8.83 -9.15 0.56
C LYS A 148 -7.47 -8.68 0.07
N LEU A 149 -6.44 -9.27 0.63
CA LEU A 149 -5.08 -9.10 0.15
C LEU A 149 -4.82 -10.06 -1.02
N THR A 150 -4.23 -9.55 -2.08
CA THR A 150 -3.75 -10.37 -3.19
C THR A 150 -2.46 -11.07 -2.75
N GLY A 151 -2.48 -12.38 -2.69
CA GLY A 151 -1.38 -13.21 -2.22
C GLY A 151 -1.21 -14.47 -3.04
N ALA A 152 -0.40 -15.41 -2.53
CA ALA A 152 -0.07 -16.67 -3.20
C ALA A 152 -1.30 -17.46 -3.66
N ALA A 153 -2.35 -17.52 -2.85
CA ALA A 153 -3.59 -18.22 -3.21
C ALA A 153 -4.29 -17.59 -4.42
N THR A 154 -4.34 -16.24 -4.48
CA THR A 154 -4.92 -15.53 -5.63
C THR A 154 -4.10 -15.78 -6.90
N LEU A 155 -2.77 -15.71 -6.81
CA LEU A 155 -1.90 -15.95 -7.97
C LEU A 155 -2.05 -17.37 -8.51
N LYS A 156 -2.05 -18.38 -7.65
CA LYS A 156 -2.27 -19.78 -8.04
C LYS A 156 -3.63 -19.97 -8.71
N LYS A 157 -4.69 -19.34 -8.18
CA LYS A 157 -6.02 -19.37 -8.79
C LYS A 157 -6.02 -18.73 -10.17
N ALA A 158 -5.40 -17.57 -10.34
CA ALA A 158 -5.32 -16.88 -11.63
C ALA A 158 -4.54 -17.71 -12.67
N LEU A 159 -3.45 -18.36 -12.28
CA LEU A 159 -2.70 -19.28 -13.15
C LEU A 159 -3.54 -20.49 -13.54
N ALA A 160 -4.23 -21.13 -12.60
CA ALA A 160 -5.11 -22.26 -12.91
C ALA A 160 -6.24 -21.87 -13.88
N GLN A 161 -6.80 -20.68 -13.75
CA GLN A 161 -7.78 -20.15 -14.69
C GLN A 161 -7.16 -19.85 -16.08
N ARG A 162 -5.94 -19.29 -16.12
CA ARG A 162 -5.21 -19.12 -17.37
C ARG A 162 -5.06 -20.43 -18.12
N ASP A 163 -4.70 -21.48 -17.41
CA ASP A 163 -4.37 -22.77 -18.04
C ASP A 163 -5.60 -23.57 -18.47
N SER A 164 -6.74 -23.41 -17.79
CA SER A 164 -7.92 -24.23 -18.00
C SER A 164 -9.12 -23.53 -18.65
N LEU A 165 -9.29 -22.23 -18.42
CA LEU A 165 -10.50 -21.52 -18.84
C LEU A 165 -10.50 -21.27 -20.35
N LEU A 166 -11.61 -21.62 -21.04
CA LEU A 166 -11.81 -21.38 -22.48
C LEU A 166 -10.67 -21.86 -23.37
N GLY A 167 -10.09 -23.01 -23.05
CA GLY A 167 -9.00 -23.63 -23.82
C GLY A 167 -7.63 -23.06 -23.56
N GLY A 168 -7.47 -22.30 -22.45
CA GLY A 168 -6.20 -21.73 -22.01
C GLY A 168 -5.89 -20.35 -22.60
N TRP A 169 -4.95 -19.66 -21.94
CA TRP A 169 -4.47 -18.32 -22.28
C TRP A 169 -2.95 -18.28 -22.22
N ASP A 170 -2.33 -17.43 -23.03
CA ASP A 170 -0.88 -17.31 -23.07
C ASP A 170 -0.33 -16.58 -21.84
N LYS A 171 -1.10 -15.60 -21.34
CA LYS A 171 -0.73 -14.77 -20.19
C LYS A 171 -1.91 -14.56 -19.26
N VAL A 172 -1.59 -14.26 -18.00
CA VAL A 172 -2.54 -13.73 -17.03
C VAL A 172 -1.99 -12.47 -16.35
N VAL A 173 -2.83 -11.44 -16.31
CA VAL A 173 -2.58 -10.21 -15.57
C VAL A 173 -3.48 -10.18 -14.34
N VAL A 174 -2.89 -10.07 -13.17
CA VAL A 174 -3.62 -9.93 -11.89
C VAL A 174 -3.60 -8.47 -11.46
N LEU A 175 -4.77 -7.87 -11.36
CA LEU A 175 -4.96 -6.51 -10.88
C LEU A 175 -5.35 -6.55 -9.41
N GLY A 176 -4.46 -6.10 -8.52
CA GLY A 176 -4.65 -6.12 -7.07
C GLY A 176 -4.84 -4.74 -6.46
N TRP A 177 -5.67 -4.65 -5.41
CA TRP A 177 -5.87 -3.44 -4.60
C TRP A 177 -4.84 -3.33 -3.48
N ASN A 178 -4.68 -4.41 -2.74
CA ASN A 178 -3.76 -4.55 -1.62
C ASN A 178 -3.07 -5.91 -1.71
N PHE A 179 -1.88 -6.02 -1.18
CA PHE A 179 -1.04 -7.20 -1.34
C PHE A 179 -0.57 -7.74 0.00
N GLU A 180 -0.38 -9.06 0.07
CA GLU A 180 0.29 -9.70 1.20
C GLU A 180 1.75 -9.24 1.28
N PRO A 181 2.33 -9.12 2.50
CA PRO A 181 3.70 -8.62 2.67
C PRO A 181 4.76 -9.46 1.94
N ASP A 182 4.50 -10.74 1.72
CA ASP A 182 5.38 -11.71 1.07
C ASP A 182 5.08 -11.90 -0.43
N ILE A 183 4.23 -11.07 -1.03
CA ILE A 183 3.81 -11.19 -2.43
C ILE A 183 5.01 -11.29 -3.40
N GLY A 184 6.08 -10.55 -3.13
CA GLY A 184 7.28 -10.61 -3.95
C GLY A 184 7.96 -11.97 -3.91
N GLN A 185 7.96 -12.66 -2.77
CA GLN A 185 8.46 -14.02 -2.62
C GLN A 185 7.55 -15.00 -3.35
N SER A 186 6.24 -14.82 -3.23
CA SER A 186 5.23 -15.64 -3.89
C SER A 186 5.34 -15.56 -5.41
N ILE A 187 5.53 -14.37 -6.00
CA ILE A 187 5.76 -14.19 -7.44
C ILE A 187 7.06 -14.88 -7.86
N ALA A 188 8.14 -14.67 -7.10
CA ALA A 188 9.43 -15.28 -7.40
C ALA A 188 9.41 -16.82 -7.31
N ALA A 189 8.65 -17.38 -6.36
CA ALA A 189 8.51 -18.82 -6.20
C ALA A 189 7.69 -19.46 -7.33
N LEU A 190 6.69 -18.77 -7.86
CA LEU A 190 5.90 -19.24 -9.00
C LEU A 190 6.72 -19.24 -10.29
N ASN A 191 7.65 -18.29 -10.44
CA ASN A 191 8.58 -18.16 -11.57
C ASN A 191 7.93 -18.36 -12.95
N ASP A 192 6.73 -17.81 -13.15
CA ASP A 192 5.96 -17.95 -14.37
C ASP A 192 6.09 -16.68 -15.23
N PRO A 193 6.67 -16.76 -16.43
CA PRO A 193 6.86 -15.60 -17.30
C PRO A 193 5.56 -15.06 -17.91
N GLY A 194 4.49 -15.85 -17.88
CA GLY A 194 3.16 -15.44 -18.32
C GLY A 194 2.32 -14.76 -17.23
N LEU A 195 2.84 -14.62 -16.01
CA LEU A 195 2.18 -13.96 -14.89
C LEU A 195 2.65 -12.52 -14.76
N GLU A 196 1.72 -11.58 -14.85
CA GLU A 196 1.98 -10.17 -14.55
C GLU A 196 1.08 -9.72 -13.38
N VAL A 197 1.63 -8.97 -12.44
CA VAL A 197 0.90 -8.46 -11.27
C VAL A 197 0.98 -6.94 -11.25
N LEU A 198 -0.18 -6.29 -11.31
CA LEU A 198 -0.29 -4.83 -11.37
C LEU A 198 -1.12 -4.29 -10.19
N VAL A 199 -0.77 -3.09 -9.79
CA VAL A 199 -1.44 -2.35 -8.71
C VAL A 199 -2.57 -1.52 -9.30
N ILE A 200 -3.78 -1.69 -8.76
CA ILE A 200 -4.90 -0.80 -9.02
C ILE A 200 -4.63 0.50 -8.27
N PRO A 201 -4.68 1.67 -8.93
CA PRO A 201 -4.39 2.94 -8.27
C PRO A 201 -5.25 3.14 -7.01
N PRO A 202 -4.66 3.42 -5.85
CA PRO A 202 -5.40 3.54 -4.59
C PRO A 202 -6.39 4.72 -4.57
N ASP A 203 -6.20 5.69 -5.43
CA ASP A 203 -7.07 6.87 -5.60
C ASP A 203 -8.12 6.71 -6.72
N LEU A 204 -8.25 5.51 -7.30
CA LEU A 204 -9.17 5.24 -8.40
C LEU A 204 -10.61 5.66 -8.09
N LEU A 205 -11.10 5.31 -6.90
CA LEU A 205 -12.46 5.63 -6.48
C LEU A 205 -12.68 7.14 -6.26
N ASP A 206 -11.67 7.83 -5.76
CA ASP A 206 -11.70 9.29 -5.61
C ASP A 206 -11.71 9.98 -6.98
N ARG A 207 -11.00 9.43 -7.97
CA ARG A 207 -11.04 9.91 -9.35
C ARG A 207 -12.40 9.68 -10.01
N LEU A 208 -13.02 8.52 -9.77
CA LEU A 208 -14.37 8.22 -10.25
C LEU A 208 -15.40 9.22 -9.70
N LYS A 209 -15.31 9.57 -8.40
CA LYS A 209 -16.17 10.60 -7.79
C LYS A 209 -16.02 11.95 -8.47
N LYS A 210 -14.78 12.40 -8.68
CA LYS A 210 -14.49 13.74 -9.19
C LYS A 210 -14.87 13.93 -10.65
N LYS A 211 -14.65 12.91 -11.50
CA LYS A 211 -14.86 13.02 -12.95
C LYS A 211 -16.25 12.59 -13.42
N GLY A 212 -17.03 11.92 -12.58
CA GLY A 212 -18.44 11.55 -12.83
C GLY A 212 -18.70 10.67 -14.05
N SER A 213 -17.68 10.26 -14.81
CA SER A 213 -17.80 9.43 -16.01
C SER A 213 -16.58 8.53 -16.20
N LEU A 214 -16.86 7.27 -16.46
CA LEU A 214 -15.86 6.24 -16.73
C LEU A 214 -15.02 6.58 -17.99
N GLU A 215 -15.67 7.13 -19.00
CA GLU A 215 -15.04 7.47 -20.29
C GLU A 215 -13.94 8.52 -20.13
N LYS A 216 -14.13 9.51 -19.23
CA LYS A 216 -13.11 10.52 -18.95
C LYS A 216 -11.90 9.98 -18.21
N LEU A 217 -12.00 8.79 -17.63
CA LEU A 217 -10.90 8.12 -16.95
C LEU A 217 -10.15 7.15 -17.86
N ARG A 218 -10.77 6.67 -18.93
CA ARG A 218 -10.09 5.79 -19.90
C ARG A 218 -8.83 6.48 -20.43
N GLY A 219 -7.72 5.75 -20.44
CA GLY A 219 -6.41 6.26 -20.87
C GLY A 219 -5.70 7.18 -19.86
N SER A 220 -6.38 7.68 -18.82
CA SER A 220 -5.76 8.49 -17.77
C SER A 220 -5.41 7.70 -16.50
N VAL A 221 -5.95 6.51 -16.34
CA VAL A 221 -5.64 5.59 -15.24
C VAL A 221 -4.46 4.72 -15.63
N ARG A 222 -3.42 4.73 -14.83
CA ARG A 222 -2.24 3.88 -15.02
C ARG A 222 -2.20 2.82 -13.94
N PHE A 223 -2.16 1.57 -14.36
CA PHE A 223 -1.88 0.43 -13.51
C PHE A 223 -0.37 0.27 -13.44
N ALA A 224 0.18 0.34 -12.25
CA ALA A 224 1.62 0.28 -12.05
C ALA A 224 2.08 -1.15 -11.78
N SER A 225 3.26 -1.50 -12.26
CA SER A 225 3.91 -2.74 -11.86
C SER A 225 4.12 -2.77 -10.35
N LEU A 226 3.93 -3.93 -9.75
CA LEU A 226 4.16 -4.10 -8.33
C LEU A 226 5.65 -3.97 -8.04
N GLN A 227 6.00 -3.02 -7.19
CA GLN A 227 7.36 -2.83 -6.70
C GLN A 227 7.45 -3.33 -5.26
N TYR A 228 8.43 -4.14 -4.97
CA TYR A 228 8.71 -4.65 -3.63
C TYR A 228 10.20 -4.60 -3.32
N LEU A 229 10.50 -4.28 -2.06
CA LEU A 229 11.88 -4.20 -1.59
C LEU A 229 12.35 -5.60 -1.16
N LYS A 230 13.39 -6.11 -1.82
CA LYS A 230 14.07 -7.33 -1.39
C LYS A 230 15.27 -6.96 -0.52
N ILE A 231 15.11 -7.12 0.79
CA ILE A 231 16.19 -6.89 1.73
C ILE A 231 17.05 -8.17 1.82
N LYS A 232 18.31 -8.04 1.46
CA LYS A 232 19.29 -9.12 1.74
C LYS A 232 19.77 -8.97 3.18
N PRO A 233 20.10 -10.10 3.88
CA PRO A 233 20.72 -10.03 5.18
C PRO A 233 21.95 -9.13 5.15
N VAL A 234 22.04 -8.20 6.10
CA VAL A 234 23.21 -7.32 6.24
C VAL A 234 24.40 -8.18 6.68
N GLN A 235 25.36 -8.35 5.80
CA GLN A 235 26.63 -8.98 6.16
C GLN A 235 27.54 -7.91 6.78
N ARG A 236 28.02 -8.16 8.01
CA ARG A 236 29.09 -7.34 8.59
C ARG A 236 30.37 -7.62 7.83
N VAL A 237 30.77 -6.69 6.97
CA VAL A 237 32.09 -6.73 6.36
C VAL A 237 33.06 -6.04 7.33
N ARG A 238 34.08 -6.74 7.79
CA ARG A 238 35.21 -6.09 8.48
C ARG A 238 35.92 -5.24 7.42
N LEU A 239 35.89 -3.93 7.62
CA LEU A 239 36.71 -3.05 6.81
C LEU A 239 38.19 -3.38 7.04
N PRO A 240 39.02 -3.34 5.98
CA PRO A 240 40.47 -3.43 6.16
C PRO A 240 40.95 -2.36 7.15
N ALA A 241 41.94 -2.65 7.95
CA ALA A 241 42.48 -1.74 8.99
C ALA A 241 42.84 -0.36 8.47
N ALA A 242 43.18 -0.23 7.18
CA ALA A 242 43.47 1.03 6.50
C ALA A 242 42.27 1.97 6.31
N LEU A 243 41.03 1.48 6.50
CA LEU A 243 39.80 2.27 6.40
C LEU A 243 39.10 2.45 7.77
N SER A 244 39.75 2.04 8.86
CA SER A 244 39.28 2.36 10.20
C SER A 244 39.49 3.85 10.46
N PRO A 245 38.45 4.59 10.95
CA PRO A 245 38.66 6.00 11.30
C PRO A 245 39.79 6.09 12.35
N THR A 246 40.75 6.95 12.09
CA THR A 246 41.81 7.30 13.04
C THR A 246 41.15 7.76 14.35
N PRO A 247 41.49 7.19 15.52
CA PRO A 247 40.97 7.73 16.77
C PRO A 247 41.32 9.23 16.86
N LEU A 248 40.32 10.02 17.23
CA LEU A 248 40.54 11.45 17.50
C LEU A 248 41.62 11.57 18.60
N PRO A 249 42.56 12.49 18.46
CA PRO A 249 43.55 12.71 19.51
C PRO A 249 42.81 13.06 20.81
N GLU A 250 43.15 12.37 21.88
CA GLU A 250 42.70 12.71 23.22
C GLU A 250 43.11 14.13 23.51
N GLY A 251 42.13 15.03 23.64
CA GLY A 251 42.36 16.41 24.00
C GLY A 251 43.05 16.47 25.37
N GLU A 252 44.24 17.01 25.39
CA GLU A 252 44.91 17.42 26.64
C GLU A 252 43.93 18.37 27.38
N GLY A 253 43.58 18.00 28.60
CA GLY A 253 42.72 18.81 29.46
C GLY A 253 43.40 20.14 29.82
N LEU A 254 42.60 21.19 29.77
CA LEU A 254 42.77 22.43 30.52
C LEU A 254 41.59 22.60 31.44
#